data_3e6ecf8277d1e4a27a14003f7699e0ae
#
_entry.id   3e6ecf8277d1e4a27a14003f7699e0ae
#
_cell.length_a   1.000
_cell.length_b   1.000
_cell.length_c   1.000
_cell.angle_alpha   90.00
_cell.angle_beta   90.00
_cell.angle_gamma   90.00
#
_symmetry.space_group_name_H-M   'P 1'
#
loop_
_entity.id
_entity.type
_entity.pdbx_description
1 polymer ?
#
loop_
_entity_poly.entity_id
_entity_poly.type
_entity_poly.pdbx_seq_one_letter_code
_entity_poly.pdbx_strand_id
1 'polypeptide(L)'
;MRTVNSDLLSLLTRRARRLWRQYGVLWLGAIAVGLVAVLYARLIDWGYNAFLRVQHEHVWLPLIVTPAVAAAAVWLTRTFFRGAEGSGIPQVIATLHTKTGSAGTRLLTLRILAGKIAVSFLAILGGFTIGREGPTVQVGAALMFNMRRFYPRSNALIERKLVLAGAAAGLSAAFNTPLAGIVFAIEELTRSFEARASGVVITSIIVAGVIALGLNGNYTYFGTIQIGAHFPDLLAVAVVITALITGIAGGVFAWLLINTQRWIPAPLRKLHVERPIAFAALCGLAISLIGLVSGGTTFGSGYAEARGLLDGREHLSVAYPFLKMASMVGSYLPGIPGGIFAPSLSIGAGFGNVLHMLFSSMQLPMLIALAMVGYLAAVTQSPITSFVIVMEMIDGHALVISLMATALIASRVSRIFAPPLYETLSLRYAQPAMTVTAASATHAADAQAAAHEPRAANDASIAADMRMTQMMQQAPDATPENDKPGDTSADQTANR
;
A
#
# COMPACT_ATOMS: atom_id res chain seq x y z
N MET A 1 -24.29 33.39 -46.38
CA MET A 1 -24.79 32.73 -45.16
C MET A 1 -24.58 31.20 -45.09
N ARG A 2 -24.41 30.45 -46.20
CA ARG A 2 -24.23 28.99 -46.20
C ARG A 2 -22.79 28.52 -45.79
N THR A 3 -21.77 29.31 -46.02
CA THR A 3 -20.36 28.94 -45.75
C THR A 3 -19.97 29.00 -44.24
N VAL A 4 -20.57 29.93 -43.48
CA VAL A 4 -20.29 30.06 -42.02
C VAL A 4 -20.82 28.87 -41.23
N ASN A 5 -21.91 28.22 -41.68
CA ASN A 5 -22.49 27.06 -41.01
C ASN A 5 -21.67 25.78 -41.21
N SER A 6 -20.99 25.62 -42.34
CA SER A 6 -20.15 24.45 -42.61
C SER A 6 -18.85 24.45 -41.78
N ASP A 7 -18.25 25.63 -41.60
CA ASP A 7 -17.03 25.78 -40.83
C ASP A 7 -17.29 25.62 -39.32
N LEU A 8 -18.39 26.14 -38.81
CA LEU A 8 -18.83 25.97 -37.44
C LEU A 8 -19.12 24.48 -37.12
N LEU A 9 -19.86 23.81 -38.06
CA LEU A 9 -20.12 22.37 -37.93
C LEU A 9 -18.82 21.53 -37.97
N SER A 10 -17.87 21.88 -38.83
CA SER A 10 -16.57 21.20 -38.93
C SER A 10 -15.72 21.41 -37.68
N LEU A 11 -15.74 22.60 -37.08
CA LEU A 11 -15.07 22.92 -35.81
C LEU A 11 -15.73 22.19 -34.64
N LEU A 12 -17.05 22.15 -34.56
CA LEU A 12 -17.79 21.41 -33.53
C LEU A 12 -17.55 19.91 -33.62
N THR A 13 -17.58 19.34 -34.82
CA THR A 13 -17.29 17.91 -35.01
C THR A 13 -15.85 17.56 -34.72
N ARG A 14 -14.85 18.39 -35.04
CA ARG A 14 -13.45 18.21 -34.66
C ARG A 14 -13.28 18.32 -33.16
N ARG A 15 -13.94 19.26 -32.48
CA ARG A 15 -13.90 19.43 -31.03
C ARG A 15 -14.60 18.27 -30.31
N ALA A 16 -15.77 17.85 -30.77
CA ALA A 16 -16.49 16.68 -30.25
C ALA A 16 -15.69 15.39 -30.42
N ARG A 17 -15.09 15.19 -31.61
CA ARG A 17 -14.23 14.01 -31.86
C ARG A 17 -12.98 14.01 -31.00
N ARG A 18 -12.40 15.18 -30.68
CA ARG A 18 -11.23 15.31 -29.77
C ARG A 18 -11.64 15.03 -28.32
N LEU A 19 -12.78 15.57 -27.86
CA LEU A 19 -13.36 15.32 -26.56
C LEU A 19 -13.75 13.85 -26.40
N TRP A 20 -14.40 13.26 -27.39
CA TRP A 20 -14.76 11.84 -27.40
C TRP A 20 -13.53 10.94 -27.31
N ARG A 21 -12.47 11.21 -28.06
CA ARG A 21 -11.22 10.45 -27.94
C ARG A 21 -10.56 10.56 -26.58
N GLN A 22 -10.71 11.69 -25.92
CA GLN A 22 -10.09 11.95 -24.62
C GLN A 22 -10.91 11.38 -23.46
N TYR A 23 -12.21 11.63 -23.44
CA TYR A 23 -13.13 11.16 -22.39
C TYR A 23 -13.67 9.76 -22.64
N GLY A 24 -13.92 9.38 -23.89
CA GLY A 24 -14.42 8.05 -24.24
C GLY A 24 -13.45 6.91 -23.87
N VAL A 25 -12.16 7.13 -24.06
CA VAL A 25 -11.13 6.16 -23.62
C VAL A 25 -11.13 6.01 -22.10
N LEU A 26 -11.29 7.12 -21.37
CA LEU A 26 -11.37 7.09 -19.90
C LEU A 26 -12.62 6.37 -19.41
N TRP A 27 -13.78 6.64 -19.99
CA TRP A 27 -15.03 5.99 -19.62
C TRP A 27 -15.01 4.51 -19.94
N LEU A 28 -14.52 4.11 -21.11
CA LEU A 28 -14.34 2.69 -21.45
C LEU A 28 -13.39 2.01 -20.48
N GLY A 29 -12.30 2.68 -20.11
CA GLY A 29 -11.39 2.20 -19.07
C GLY A 29 -12.06 2.06 -17.71
N ALA A 30 -12.85 3.05 -17.28
CA ALA A 30 -13.57 3.02 -16.02
C ALA A 30 -14.66 1.92 -15.99
N ILE A 31 -15.38 1.72 -17.09
CA ILE A 31 -16.33 0.62 -17.25
C ILE A 31 -15.58 -0.72 -17.10
N ALA A 32 -14.45 -0.89 -17.80
CA ALA A 32 -13.64 -2.10 -17.68
C ALA A 32 -13.13 -2.33 -16.26
N VAL A 33 -12.73 -1.27 -15.54
CA VAL A 33 -12.33 -1.37 -14.11
C VAL A 33 -13.51 -1.84 -13.26
N GLY A 34 -14.70 -1.25 -13.41
CA GLY A 34 -15.90 -1.65 -12.68
C GLY A 34 -16.29 -3.12 -12.94
N LEU A 35 -16.30 -3.53 -14.21
CA LEU A 35 -16.63 -4.92 -14.59
C LEU A 35 -15.60 -5.92 -14.01
N VAL A 36 -14.31 -5.64 -14.16
CA VAL A 36 -13.25 -6.53 -13.63
C VAL A 36 -13.26 -6.56 -12.10
N ALA A 37 -13.53 -5.43 -11.43
CA ALA A 37 -13.63 -5.39 -9.98
C ALA A 37 -14.78 -6.26 -9.46
N VAL A 38 -15.95 -6.18 -10.09
CA VAL A 38 -17.13 -7.01 -9.73
C VAL A 38 -16.87 -8.49 -10.01
N LEU A 39 -16.31 -8.81 -11.19
CA LEU A 39 -15.98 -10.20 -11.52
C LEU A 39 -14.96 -10.78 -10.53
N TYR A 40 -13.93 -10.02 -10.21
CA TYR A 40 -12.91 -10.40 -9.24
C TYR A 40 -13.51 -10.58 -7.84
N ALA A 41 -14.40 -9.70 -7.42
CA ALA A 41 -15.10 -9.81 -6.15
C ALA A 41 -15.89 -11.13 -6.05
N ARG A 42 -16.70 -11.44 -7.09
CA ARG A 42 -17.49 -12.69 -7.14
C ARG A 42 -16.59 -13.94 -7.15
N LEU A 43 -15.46 -13.86 -7.84
CA LEU A 43 -14.47 -14.94 -7.88
C LEU A 43 -13.88 -15.21 -6.49
N ILE A 44 -13.50 -14.16 -5.76
CA ILE A 44 -12.98 -14.26 -4.38
C ILE A 44 -14.05 -14.82 -3.43
N ASP A 45 -15.29 -14.35 -3.50
CA ASP A 45 -16.38 -14.81 -2.66
C ASP A 45 -16.70 -16.30 -2.94
N TRP A 46 -16.68 -16.70 -4.22
CA TRP A 46 -16.83 -18.11 -4.61
C TRP A 46 -15.68 -18.98 -4.06
N GLY A 47 -14.44 -18.51 -4.18
CA GLY A 47 -13.26 -19.22 -3.68
C GLY A 47 -13.29 -19.39 -2.16
N TYR A 48 -13.68 -18.36 -1.43
CA TYR A 48 -13.81 -18.41 0.02
C TYR A 48 -14.91 -19.36 0.46
N ASN A 49 -16.08 -19.32 -0.19
CA ASN A 49 -17.17 -20.25 0.09
C ASN A 49 -16.78 -21.71 -0.22
N ALA A 50 -15.98 -21.95 -1.26
CA ALA A 50 -15.45 -23.28 -1.55
C ALA A 50 -14.50 -23.77 -0.44
N PHE A 51 -13.60 -22.89 0.04
CA PHE A 51 -12.73 -23.21 1.18
C PHE A 51 -13.51 -23.52 2.44
N LEU A 52 -14.53 -22.71 2.79
CA LEU A 52 -15.36 -22.94 3.97
C LEU A 52 -16.09 -24.28 3.93
N ARG A 53 -16.65 -24.69 2.78
CA ARG A 53 -17.30 -26.01 2.65
C ARG A 53 -16.32 -27.14 2.98
N VAL A 54 -15.13 -27.08 2.42
CA VAL A 54 -14.09 -28.07 2.66
C VAL A 54 -13.65 -28.08 4.13
N GLN A 55 -13.50 -26.91 4.75
CA GLN A 55 -13.14 -26.78 6.16
C GLN A 55 -14.23 -27.32 7.09
N HIS A 56 -15.52 -27.10 6.77
CA HIS A 56 -16.63 -27.62 7.57
C HIS A 56 -16.74 -29.16 7.51
N GLU A 57 -16.47 -29.73 6.34
CA GLU A 57 -16.47 -31.19 6.20
C GLU A 57 -15.26 -31.85 6.85
N HIS A 58 -14.09 -31.19 6.74
CA HIS A 58 -12.79 -31.72 7.20
C HIS A 58 -11.97 -30.65 7.91
N VAL A 59 -12.21 -30.48 9.20
CA VAL A 59 -11.58 -29.43 10.05
C VAL A 59 -10.03 -29.44 9.99
N TRP A 60 -9.41 -30.61 9.78
CA TRP A 60 -7.96 -30.77 9.71
C TRP A 60 -7.36 -30.46 8.32
N LEU A 61 -8.18 -30.41 7.26
CA LEU A 61 -7.70 -30.28 5.89
C LEU A 61 -6.94 -28.96 5.62
N PRO A 62 -7.26 -27.82 6.25
CA PRO A 62 -6.46 -26.59 6.16
C PRO A 62 -4.99 -26.78 6.54
N LEU A 63 -4.64 -27.73 7.42
CA LEU A 63 -3.24 -28.03 7.79
C LEU A 63 -2.40 -28.51 6.58
N ILE A 64 -3.04 -29.05 5.55
CA ILE A 64 -2.37 -29.53 4.34
C ILE A 64 -2.57 -28.52 3.21
N VAL A 65 -3.80 -28.06 3.00
CA VAL A 65 -4.17 -27.20 1.87
C VAL A 65 -3.51 -25.83 1.98
N THR A 66 -3.56 -25.18 3.15
CA THR A 66 -3.03 -23.83 3.33
C THR A 66 -1.51 -23.75 3.10
N PRO A 67 -0.66 -24.67 3.66
CA PRO A 67 0.77 -24.70 3.35
C PRO A 67 1.06 -25.00 1.87
N ALA A 68 0.32 -25.93 1.26
CA ALA A 68 0.51 -26.28 -0.15
C ALA A 68 0.17 -25.09 -1.07
N VAL A 69 -0.93 -24.40 -0.79
CA VAL A 69 -1.34 -23.19 -1.51
C VAL A 69 -0.34 -22.06 -1.30
N ALA A 70 0.20 -21.88 -0.06
CA ALA A 70 1.24 -20.90 0.21
C ALA A 70 2.48 -21.11 -0.68
N ALA A 71 2.96 -22.36 -0.73
CA ALA A 71 4.09 -22.76 -1.56
C ALA A 71 3.83 -22.46 -3.05
N ALA A 72 2.67 -22.88 -3.55
CA ALA A 72 2.25 -22.67 -4.93
C ALA A 72 2.09 -21.19 -5.27
N ALA A 73 1.46 -20.39 -4.40
CA ALA A 73 1.24 -18.96 -4.60
C ALA A 73 2.57 -18.20 -4.69
N VAL A 74 3.52 -18.49 -3.78
CA VAL A 74 4.85 -17.84 -3.82
C VAL A 74 5.66 -18.30 -5.02
N TRP A 75 5.61 -19.58 -5.39
CA TRP A 75 6.26 -20.09 -6.58
C TRP A 75 5.73 -19.39 -7.85
N LEU A 76 4.40 -19.31 -8.02
CA LEU A 76 3.76 -18.63 -9.16
C LEU A 76 4.14 -17.13 -9.20
N THR A 77 4.08 -16.45 -8.07
CA THR A 77 4.39 -15.02 -7.98
C THR A 77 5.83 -14.75 -8.37
N ARG A 78 6.78 -15.52 -7.84
CA ARG A 78 8.22 -15.31 -8.08
C ARG A 78 8.66 -15.73 -9.48
N THR A 79 8.03 -16.76 -10.06
CA THR A 79 8.40 -17.28 -11.37
C THR A 79 7.73 -16.51 -12.50
N PHE A 80 6.42 -16.28 -12.39
CA PHE A 80 5.63 -15.75 -13.50
C PHE A 80 5.14 -14.32 -13.30
N PHE A 81 4.90 -13.87 -12.06
CA PHE A 81 4.16 -12.63 -11.79
C PHE A 81 4.90 -11.69 -10.83
N ARG A 82 6.20 -11.50 -11.04
CA ARG A 82 7.01 -10.55 -10.25
C ARG A 82 6.42 -9.14 -10.35
N GLY A 83 6.13 -8.53 -9.18
CA GLY A 83 5.42 -7.24 -9.07
C GLY A 83 3.95 -7.40 -8.66
N ALA A 84 3.42 -8.64 -8.62
CA ALA A 84 2.08 -8.93 -8.11
C ALA A 84 2.04 -9.19 -6.60
N GLU A 85 3.17 -9.29 -5.91
CA GLU A 85 3.28 -9.57 -4.48
C GLU A 85 2.59 -8.50 -3.60
N GLY A 86 2.13 -8.92 -2.41
CA GLY A 86 1.55 -8.05 -1.39
C GLY A 86 0.27 -7.34 -1.78
N SER A 87 -0.02 -6.19 -1.15
CA SER A 87 -1.30 -5.47 -1.29
C SER A 87 -1.57 -4.92 -2.69
N GLY A 88 -0.59 -4.37 -3.39
CA GLY A 88 -0.78 -3.68 -4.67
C GLY A 88 -0.80 -2.15 -4.55
N ILE A 89 -1.25 -1.60 -3.42
CA ILE A 89 -1.25 -0.15 -3.18
C ILE A 89 0.18 0.44 -3.18
N PRO A 90 1.18 -0.16 -2.51
CA PRO A 90 2.56 0.31 -2.57
C PRO A 90 3.12 0.39 -4.01
N GLN A 91 2.77 -0.58 -4.88
CA GLN A 91 3.20 -0.59 -6.27
C GLN A 91 2.60 0.58 -7.05
N VAL A 92 1.33 0.90 -6.81
CA VAL A 92 0.64 2.05 -7.42
C VAL A 92 1.28 3.35 -6.94
N ILE A 93 1.51 3.52 -5.64
CA ILE A 93 2.18 4.69 -5.06
C ILE A 93 3.58 4.86 -5.66
N ALA A 94 4.38 3.78 -5.73
CA ALA A 94 5.69 3.81 -6.36
C ALA A 94 5.63 4.30 -7.81
N THR A 95 4.62 3.86 -8.58
CA THR A 95 4.42 4.29 -9.96
C THR A 95 4.05 5.77 -10.06
N LEU A 96 3.23 6.28 -9.14
CA LEU A 96 2.80 7.67 -9.11
C LEU A 96 3.92 8.64 -8.72
N HIS A 97 4.88 8.22 -7.87
CA HIS A 97 5.96 9.07 -7.38
C HIS A 97 7.27 8.95 -8.19
N THR A 98 7.40 7.94 -9.05
CA THR A 98 8.59 7.80 -9.91
C THR A 98 8.52 8.78 -11.09
N LYS A 99 9.59 9.58 -11.27
CA LYS A 99 9.65 10.62 -12.33
C LYS A 99 9.71 10.06 -13.75
N THR A 100 10.09 8.81 -13.93
CA THR A 100 10.23 8.14 -15.23
C THR A 100 9.14 7.09 -15.42
N GLY A 101 8.44 7.08 -16.55
CA GLY A 101 7.37 6.13 -16.90
C GLY A 101 7.78 4.63 -16.86
N SER A 102 9.04 4.33 -16.54
CA SER A 102 9.58 2.97 -16.44
C SER A 102 8.96 2.11 -15.32
N ALA A 103 8.54 2.72 -14.20
CA ALA A 103 7.90 1.97 -13.10
C ALA A 103 6.50 1.45 -13.49
N GLY A 104 5.72 2.25 -14.22
CA GLY A 104 4.39 1.84 -14.71
C GLY A 104 4.48 0.68 -15.70
N THR A 105 5.45 0.69 -16.62
CA THR A 105 5.65 -0.40 -17.57
C THR A 105 6.09 -1.70 -16.90
N ARG A 106 6.68 -1.63 -15.70
CA ARG A 106 7.14 -2.80 -14.94
C ARG A 106 6.09 -3.33 -13.97
N LEU A 107 5.34 -2.45 -13.27
CA LEU A 107 4.44 -2.82 -12.16
C LEU A 107 2.95 -2.88 -12.54
N LEU A 108 2.57 -2.33 -13.72
CA LEU A 108 1.18 -2.20 -14.17
C LEU A 108 0.93 -2.88 -15.52
N THR A 109 1.59 -4.02 -15.78
CA THR A 109 1.38 -4.82 -16.99
C THR A 109 0.12 -5.68 -16.86
N LEU A 110 -0.51 -6.03 -17.98
CA LEU A 110 -1.64 -6.98 -18.01
C LEU A 110 -1.26 -8.37 -17.47
N ARG A 111 0.01 -8.77 -17.59
CA ARG A 111 0.53 -9.99 -16.99
C ARG A 111 0.47 -9.94 -15.45
N ILE A 112 0.90 -8.83 -14.86
CA ILE A 112 0.85 -8.64 -13.41
C ILE A 112 -0.59 -8.56 -12.93
N LEU A 113 -1.47 -7.88 -13.68
CA LEU A 113 -2.91 -7.84 -13.41
C LEU A 113 -3.49 -9.26 -13.34
N ALA A 114 -3.26 -10.08 -14.37
CA ALA A 114 -3.73 -11.47 -14.40
C ALA A 114 -3.16 -12.29 -13.25
N GLY A 115 -1.86 -12.12 -12.96
CA GLY A 115 -1.19 -12.78 -11.84
C GLY A 115 -1.75 -12.35 -10.49
N LYS A 116 -2.04 -11.05 -10.32
CA LYS A 116 -2.66 -10.52 -9.09
C LYS A 116 -4.00 -11.19 -8.81
N ILE A 117 -4.89 -11.26 -9.81
CA ILE A 117 -6.19 -11.91 -9.68
C ILE A 117 -6.04 -13.42 -9.44
N ALA A 118 -5.24 -14.10 -10.27
CA ALA A 118 -5.13 -15.57 -10.19
C ALA A 118 -4.49 -16.04 -8.87
N VAL A 119 -3.40 -15.39 -8.42
CA VAL A 119 -2.70 -15.82 -7.22
C VAL A 119 -3.44 -15.42 -5.94
N SER A 120 -4.09 -14.24 -5.91
CA SER A 120 -4.91 -13.89 -4.74
C SER A 120 -6.16 -14.77 -4.64
N PHE A 121 -6.75 -15.17 -5.76
CA PHE A 121 -7.82 -16.15 -5.77
C PHE A 121 -7.36 -17.52 -5.22
N LEU A 122 -6.19 -17.99 -5.69
CA LEU A 122 -5.58 -19.22 -5.16
C LEU A 122 -5.32 -19.12 -3.65
N ALA A 123 -4.84 -17.97 -3.16
CA ALA A 123 -4.60 -17.75 -1.75
C ALA A 123 -5.90 -17.80 -0.92
N ILE A 124 -6.99 -17.22 -1.42
CA ILE A 124 -8.32 -17.31 -0.76
C ILE A 124 -8.83 -18.76 -0.73
N LEU A 125 -8.64 -19.52 -1.81
CA LEU A 125 -8.95 -20.97 -1.81
C LEU A 125 -8.12 -21.74 -0.78
N GLY A 126 -6.98 -21.23 -0.35
CA GLY A 126 -6.15 -21.77 0.72
C GLY A 126 -6.47 -21.22 2.12
N GLY A 127 -7.50 -20.40 2.28
CA GLY A 127 -7.90 -19.83 3.57
C GLY A 127 -7.04 -18.69 4.10
N PHE A 128 -6.21 -18.07 3.27
CA PHE A 128 -5.36 -16.96 3.68
C PHE A 128 -6.17 -15.75 4.17
N THR A 129 -5.64 -15.09 5.21
CA THR A 129 -6.23 -13.88 5.79
C THR A 129 -5.83 -12.67 4.97
N ILE A 130 -6.51 -12.47 3.84
CA ILE A 130 -6.26 -11.38 2.88
C ILE A 130 -7.58 -10.80 2.36
N GLY A 131 -7.55 -9.51 2.00
CA GLY A 131 -8.64 -8.82 1.31
C GLY A 131 -8.40 -8.71 -0.19
N ARG A 132 -9.45 -8.30 -0.92
CA ARG A 132 -9.44 -8.09 -2.38
C ARG A 132 -9.19 -6.63 -2.78
N GLU A 133 -9.32 -5.69 -1.86
CA GLU A 133 -9.42 -4.26 -2.13
C GLU A 133 -8.09 -3.68 -2.63
N GLY A 134 -6.99 -3.97 -1.92
CA GLY A 134 -5.65 -3.57 -2.35
C GLY A 134 -5.27 -4.13 -3.74
N PRO A 135 -5.47 -5.43 -3.98
CA PRO A 135 -5.33 -6.00 -5.32
C PRO A 135 -6.19 -5.31 -6.38
N THR A 136 -7.45 -4.96 -6.08
CA THR A 136 -8.33 -4.27 -7.03
C THR A 136 -7.83 -2.86 -7.37
N VAL A 137 -7.19 -2.17 -6.43
CA VAL A 137 -6.50 -0.88 -6.68
C VAL A 137 -5.39 -1.05 -7.74
N GLN A 138 -4.55 -2.07 -7.63
CA GLN A 138 -3.49 -2.31 -8.63
C GLN A 138 -4.07 -2.79 -9.97
N VAL A 139 -5.10 -3.63 -9.94
CA VAL A 139 -5.81 -4.10 -11.14
C VAL A 139 -6.44 -2.92 -11.89
N GLY A 140 -7.16 -2.03 -11.19
CA GLY A 140 -7.75 -0.83 -11.78
C GLY A 140 -6.69 0.12 -12.36
N ALA A 141 -5.61 0.35 -11.62
CA ALA A 141 -4.46 1.12 -12.09
C ALA A 141 -3.84 0.52 -13.36
N ALA A 142 -3.65 -0.80 -13.40
CA ALA A 142 -3.08 -1.50 -14.55
C ALA A 142 -4.00 -1.43 -15.78
N LEU A 143 -5.31 -1.61 -15.61
CA LEU A 143 -6.28 -1.48 -16.70
C LEU A 143 -6.22 -0.08 -17.32
N MET A 144 -6.35 0.96 -16.49
CA MET A 144 -6.33 2.34 -16.95
C MET A 144 -4.97 2.74 -17.53
N PHE A 145 -3.86 2.31 -16.93
CA PHE A 145 -2.53 2.56 -17.47
C PHE A 145 -2.37 1.98 -18.89
N ASN A 146 -2.91 0.79 -19.15
CA ASN A 146 -2.86 0.17 -20.46
C ASN A 146 -3.79 0.84 -21.49
N MET A 147 -4.77 1.65 -21.07
CA MET A 147 -5.58 2.50 -21.97
C MET A 147 -4.76 3.62 -22.62
N ARG A 148 -3.55 3.96 -22.10
CA ARG A 148 -2.66 4.99 -22.66
C ARG A 148 -2.36 4.77 -24.15
N ARG A 149 -2.36 3.51 -24.64
CA ARG A 149 -2.13 3.16 -26.04
C ARG A 149 -3.18 3.73 -27.00
N PHE A 150 -4.36 4.07 -26.49
CA PHE A 150 -5.43 4.68 -27.27
C PHE A 150 -5.39 6.22 -27.26
N TYR A 151 -4.44 6.82 -26.54
CA TYR A 151 -4.21 8.26 -26.54
C TYR A 151 -3.24 8.64 -27.65
N PRO A 152 -3.58 9.62 -28.50
CA PRO A 152 -2.76 10.02 -29.66
C PRO A 152 -1.36 10.54 -29.27
N ARG A 153 -1.23 11.11 -28.07
CA ARG A 153 0.00 11.65 -27.50
C ARG A 153 0.00 11.35 -25.99
N SER A 154 0.40 10.15 -25.63
CA SER A 154 0.60 9.81 -24.22
C SER A 154 1.87 10.52 -23.71
N ASN A 155 1.75 11.11 -22.52
CA ASN A 155 2.87 11.70 -21.79
C ASN A 155 2.79 11.27 -20.31
N ALA A 156 3.84 11.50 -19.56
CA ALA A 156 3.93 11.11 -18.15
C ALA A 156 2.78 11.66 -17.29
N LEU A 157 2.25 12.85 -17.62
CA LEU A 157 1.12 13.45 -16.90
C LEU A 157 -0.19 12.70 -17.17
N ILE A 158 -0.44 12.30 -18.43
CA ILE A 158 -1.62 11.50 -18.79
C ILE A 158 -1.52 10.12 -18.14
N GLU A 159 -0.36 9.46 -18.21
CA GLU A 159 -0.14 8.16 -17.58
C GLU A 159 -0.40 8.22 -16.07
N ARG A 160 0.12 9.24 -15.39
CA ARG A 160 -0.11 9.45 -13.96
C ARG A 160 -1.60 9.65 -13.63
N LYS A 161 -2.34 10.44 -14.43
CA LYS A 161 -3.78 10.65 -14.28
C LYS A 161 -4.57 9.35 -14.50
N LEU A 162 -4.19 8.54 -15.49
CA LEU A 162 -4.82 7.24 -15.77
C LEU A 162 -4.60 6.26 -14.60
N VAL A 163 -3.36 6.15 -14.11
CA VAL A 163 -3.03 5.29 -12.95
C VAL A 163 -3.84 5.70 -11.73
N LEU A 164 -3.89 7.01 -11.42
CA LEU A 164 -4.65 7.54 -10.29
C LEU A 164 -6.14 7.26 -10.42
N ALA A 165 -6.71 7.56 -11.60
CA ALA A 165 -8.13 7.33 -11.89
C ALA A 165 -8.49 5.84 -11.78
N GLY A 166 -7.66 4.95 -12.32
CA GLY A 166 -7.87 3.50 -12.27
C GLY A 166 -7.76 2.93 -10.87
N ALA A 167 -6.77 3.37 -10.09
CA ALA A 167 -6.59 2.96 -8.71
C ALA A 167 -7.78 3.34 -7.83
N ALA A 168 -8.21 4.60 -7.91
CA ALA A 168 -9.34 5.11 -7.14
C ALA A 168 -10.68 4.50 -7.57
N ALA A 169 -10.88 4.31 -8.89
CA ALA A 169 -12.05 3.63 -9.44
C ALA A 169 -12.09 2.15 -8.99
N GLY A 170 -10.93 1.49 -8.93
CA GLY A 170 -10.80 0.12 -8.42
C GLY A 170 -11.23 0.00 -6.96
N LEU A 171 -10.78 0.93 -6.08
CA LEU A 171 -11.19 0.94 -4.67
C LEU A 171 -12.70 1.19 -4.54
N SER A 172 -13.21 2.21 -5.24
CA SER A 172 -14.64 2.55 -5.25
C SER A 172 -15.51 1.37 -5.63
N ALA A 173 -15.15 0.66 -6.71
CA ALA A 173 -15.89 -0.51 -7.16
C ALA A 173 -15.76 -1.72 -6.24
N ALA A 174 -14.62 -1.88 -5.55
CA ALA A 174 -14.39 -2.99 -4.62
C ALA A 174 -15.25 -2.92 -3.36
N PHE A 175 -15.48 -1.71 -2.86
CA PHE A 175 -16.23 -1.45 -1.63
C PHE A 175 -17.65 -0.91 -1.86
N ASN A 176 -18.00 -0.57 -3.09
CA ASN A 176 -19.22 0.17 -3.41
C ASN A 176 -19.28 1.54 -2.71
N THR A 177 -18.14 2.23 -2.62
CA THR A 177 -17.94 3.49 -1.89
C THR A 177 -17.30 4.55 -2.79
N PRO A 178 -18.09 5.26 -3.62
CA PRO A 178 -17.54 6.24 -4.56
C PRO A 178 -16.84 7.43 -3.88
N LEU A 179 -17.39 7.94 -2.78
CA LEU A 179 -16.79 9.06 -2.04
C LEU A 179 -15.44 8.66 -1.42
N ALA A 180 -15.38 7.47 -0.83
CA ALA A 180 -14.13 6.92 -0.31
C ALA A 180 -13.06 6.79 -1.39
N GLY A 181 -13.42 6.40 -2.63
CA GLY A 181 -12.51 6.34 -3.76
C GLY A 181 -11.88 7.70 -4.09
N ILE A 182 -12.66 8.79 -4.02
CA ILE A 182 -12.18 10.16 -4.26
C ILE A 182 -11.19 10.57 -3.16
N VAL A 183 -11.57 10.36 -1.89
CA VAL A 183 -10.74 10.73 -0.74
C VAL A 183 -9.44 9.93 -0.70
N PHE A 184 -9.50 8.63 -1.00
CA PHE A 184 -8.34 7.76 -1.13
C PHE A 184 -7.34 8.24 -2.19
N ALA A 185 -7.85 8.71 -3.34
CA ALA A 185 -6.99 9.28 -4.39
C ALA A 185 -6.21 10.51 -3.89
N ILE A 186 -6.82 11.34 -3.05
CA ILE A 186 -6.24 12.58 -2.53
C ILE A 186 -5.30 12.28 -1.35
N GLU A 187 -5.77 11.56 -0.35
CA GLU A 187 -5.04 11.40 0.92
C GLU A 187 -3.96 10.33 0.86
N GLU A 188 -4.26 9.17 0.26
CA GLU A 188 -3.33 8.03 0.26
C GLU A 188 -2.43 8.00 -0.98
N LEU A 189 -3.01 8.15 -2.18
CA LEU A 189 -2.24 7.96 -3.41
C LEU A 189 -1.40 9.16 -3.79
N THR A 190 -1.92 10.38 -3.65
CA THR A 190 -1.19 11.60 -4.06
C THR A 190 -0.56 12.33 -2.90
N ARG A 191 -1.10 12.20 -1.69
CA ARG A 191 -0.72 12.93 -0.47
C ARG A 191 -0.61 14.44 -0.68
N SER A 192 -1.37 14.97 -1.60
CA SER A 192 -1.36 16.36 -2.01
C SER A 192 -2.78 16.82 -2.28
N PHE A 193 -3.28 17.69 -1.42
CA PHE A 193 -4.55 18.38 -1.65
C PHE A 193 -4.49 19.35 -2.82
N GLU A 194 -3.27 19.77 -3.22
CA GLU A 194 -3.04 20.62 -4.39
C GLU A 194 -3.13 19.86 -5.73
N ALA A 195 -2.89 18.56 -5.73
CA ALA A 195 -3.19 17.73 -6.90
C ALA A 195 -4.71 17.63 -7.02
N ARG A 196 -5.35 18.69 -7.48
CA ARG A 196 -6.80 18.77 -7.76
C ARG A 196 -7.21 17.48 -8.42
N ALA A 197 -8.08 16.72 -7.74
CA ALA A 197 -8.72 15.56 -8.34
C ALA A 197 -9.33 16.05 -9.65
N SER A 198 -8.64 15.81 -10.76
CA SER A 198 -9.09 16.35 -12.04
C SER A 198 -10.47 15.75 -12.31
N GLY A 199 -11.37 16.49 -12.96
CA GLY A 199 -12.69 15.98 -13.31
C GLY A 199 -12.65 14.60 -13.97
N VAL A 200 -11.52 14.26 -14.61
CA VAL A 200 -11.19 12.95 -15.16
C VAL A 200 -11.15 11.85 -14.10
N VAL A 201 -10.52 12.09 -12.96
CA VAL A 201 -10.41 11.11 -11.87
C VAL A 201 -11.80 10.90 -11.26
N ILE A 202 -12.48 11.98 -10.93
CA ILE A 202 -13.84 11.94 -10.33
C ILE A 202 -14.82 11.22 -11.25
N THR A 203 -14.87 11.58 -12.54
CA THR A 203 -15.77 10.92 -13.50
C THR A 203 -15.46 9.43 -13.67
N SER A 204 -14.19 9.03 -13.66
CA SER A 204 -13.82 7.61 -13.73
C SER A 204 -14.26 6.83 -12.49
N ILE A 205 -14.15 7.42 -11.30
CA ILE A 205 -14.62 6.82 -10.04
C ILE A 205 -16.15 6.63 -10.08
N ILE A 206 -16.88 7.67 -10.49
CA ILE A 206 -18.33 7.62 -10.58
C ILE A 206 -18.77 6.56 -11.60
N VAL A 207 -18.19 6.54 -12.80
CA VAL A 207 -18.54 5.54 -13.83
C VAL A 207 -18.29 4.12 -13.34
N ALA A 208 -17.13 3.83 -12.73
CA ALA A 208 -16.83 2.51 -12.20
C ALA A 208 -17.77 2.13 -11.04
N GLY A 209 -18.08 3.10 -10.15
CA GLY A 209 -19.04 2.91 -9.06
C GLY A 209 -20.44 2.61 -9.57
N VAL A 210 -20.92 3.34 -10.59
CA VAL A 210 -22.26 3.09 -11.23
C VAL A 210 -22.30 1.69 -11.85
N ILE A 211 -21.23 1.23 -12.49
CA ILE A 211 -21.15 -0.14 -13.03
C ILE A 211 -21.20 -1.17 -11.90
N ALA A 212 -20.43 -0.95 -10.81
CA ALA A 212 -20.46 -1.85 -9.66
C ALA A 212 -21.85 -1.89 -9.02
N LEU A 213 -22.49 -0.73 -8.82
CA LEU A 213 -23.85 -0.60 -8.30
C LEU A 213 -24.88 -1.31 -9.20
N GLY A 214 -24.78 -1.12 -10.52
CA GLY A 214 -25.70 -1.73 -11.49
C GLY A 214 -25.61 -3.26 -11.54
N LEU A 215 -24.43 -3.85 -11.23
CA LEU A 215 -24.21 -5.29 -11.27
C LEU A 215 -24.45 -6.00 -9.92
N ASN A 216 -24.20 -5.33 -8.82
CA ASN A 216 -24.33 -5.88 -7.46
C ASN A 216 -25.57 -5.36 -6.73
N GLY A 217 -26.25 -4.35 -7.26
CA GLY A 217 -27.34 -3.66 -6.59
C GLY A 217 -26.86 -2.56 -5.65
N ASN A 218 -27.83 -1.75 -5.19
CA ASN A 218 -27.57 -0.72 -4.17
C ASN A 218 -27.50 -1.40 -2.79
N TYR A 219 -26.29 -1.76 -2.33
CA TYR A 219 -26.07 -2.36 -1.03
C TYR A 219 -24.94 -1.62 -0.29
N THR A 220 -25.09 -1.49 1.00
CA THR A 220 -24.02 -1.09 1.90
C THR A 220 -23.15 -2.32 2.20
N TYR A 221 -21.85 -2.20 2.19
CA TYR A 221 -20.91 -3.34 2.27
C TYR A 221 -21.14 -4.16 3.54
N PHE A 222 -21.28 -3.52 4.70
CA PHE A 222 -21.57 -4.18 5.98
C PHE A 222 -23.04 -4.08 6.42
N GLY A 223 -23.95 -3.57 5.59
CA GLY A 223 -25.32 -3.28 5.97
C GLY A 223 -25.50 -1.90 6.60
N THR A 224 -26.74 -1.55 6.96
CA THR A 224 -27.09 -0.31 7.64
C THR A 224 -27.16 -0.53 9.14
N ILE A 225 -26.39 0.25 9.90
CA ILE A 225 -26.47 0.22 11.35
C ILE A 225 -27.59 1.16 11.83
N GLN A 226 -28.47 0.64 12.68
CA GLN A 226 -29.48 1.48 13.34
C GLN A 226 -28.91 1.98 14.68
N ILE A 227 -28.73 3.29 14.79
CA ILE A 227 -28.24 3.93 15.99
C ILE A 227 -29.42 4.70 16.60
N GLY A 228 -29.71 4.46 17.87
CA GLY A 228 -30.75 5.19 18.59
C GLY A 228 -30.45 6.71 18.61
N ALA A 229 -31.50 7.52 18.67
CA ALA A 229 -31.40 8.99 18.63
C ALA A 229 -30.65 9.60 19.82
N HIS A 230 -30.48 8.85 20.91
CA HIS A 230 -29.76 9.33 22.10
C HIS A 230 -28.33 8.79 22.11
N PHE A 231 -27.38 9.71 22.09
CA PHE A 231 -25.97 9.37 22.29
C PHE A 231 -25.69 9.27 23.79
N PRO A 232 -25.02 8.21 24.26
CA PRO A 232 -24.64 8.06 25.66
C PRO A 232 -23.69 9.18 26.11
N ASP A 233 -23.81 9.66 27.36
CA ASP A 233 -22.93 10.68 27.93
C ASP A 233 -21.45 10.30 27.90
N LEU A 234 -21.17 8.99 27.92
CA LEU A 234 -19.81 8.43 27.85
C LEU A 234 -19.25 8.31 26.43
N LEU A 235 -19.97 8.77 25.39
CA LEU A 235 -19.52 8.61 23.99
C LEU A 235 -18.12 9.22 23.75
N ALA A 236 -17.84 10.40 24.28
CA ALA A 236 -16.55 11.06 24.13
C ALA A 236 -15.40 10.22 24.74
N VAL A 237 -15.66 9.63 25.92
CA VAL A 237 -14.69 8.75 26.60
C VAL A 237 -14.47 7.47 25.79
N ALA A 238 -15.54 6.86 25.29
CA ALA A 238 -15.45 5.67 24.45
C ALA A 238 -14.69 5.94 23.12
N VAL A 239 -14.92 7.08 22.48
CA VAL A 239 -14.17 7.53 21.30
C VAL A 239 -12.67 7.58 21.58
N VAL A 240 -12.27 8.24 22.68
CA VAL A 240 -10.86 8.39 23.05
C VAL A 240 -10.23 7.03 23.37
N ILE A 241 -10.86 6.22 24.22
CA ILE A 241 -10.32 4.91 24.62
C ILE A 241 -10.23 3.97 23.42
N THR A 242 -11.27 3.93 22.59
CA THR A 242 -11.26 3.13 21.34
C THR A 242 -10.13 3.58 20.42
N ALA A 243 -9.96 4.89 20.23
CA ALA A 243 -8.90 5.43 19.39
C ALA A 243 -7.50 5.11 19.93
N LEU A 244 -7.29 5.14 21.25
CA LEU A 244 -6.00 4.78 21.86
C LEU A 244 -5.70 3.30 21.67
N ILE A 245 -6.64 2.41 21.98
CA ILE A 245 -6.45 0.95 21.88
C ILE A 245 -6.21 0.55 20.42
N THR A 246 -7.07 1.01 19.51
CA THR A 246 -6.94 0.68 18.08
C THR A 246 -5.74 1.38 17.44
N GLY A 247 -5.37 2.57 17.91
CA GLY A 247 -4.18 3.31 17.51
C GLY A 247 -2.89 2.57 17.86
N ILE A 248 -2.79 2.05 19.09
CA ILE A 248 -1.66 1.21 19.52
C ILE A 248 -1.61 -0.09 18.73
N ALA A 249 -2.74 -0.82 18.66
CA ALA A 249 -2.78 -2.11 17.98
C ALA A 249 -2.47 -2.00 16.49
N GLY A 250 -3.05 -1.01 15.78
CA GLY A 250 -2.78 -0.77 14.37
C GLY A 250 -1.35 -0.25 14.12
N GLY A 251 -0.81 0.56 15.03
CA GLY A 251 0.58 1.03 14.97
C GLY A 251 1.59 -0.11 15.15
N VAL A 252 1.35 -1.00 16.11
CA VAL A 252 2.15 -2.22 16.29
C VAL A 252 2.05 -3.13 15.06
N PHE A 253 0.85 -3.30 14.50
CA PHE A 253 0.67 -4.08 13.28
C PHE A 253 1.44 -3.49 12.10
N ALA A 254 1.36 -2.18 11.86
CA ALA A 254 2.13 -1.50 10.83
C ALA A 254 3.64 -1.67 11.04
N TRP A 255 4.09 -1.55 12.29
CA TRP A 255 5.49 -1.78 12.65
C TRP A 255 5.95 -3.21 12.32
N LEU A 256 5.13 -4.21 12.63
CA LEU A 256 5.43 -5.62 12.32
C LEU A 256 5.59 -5.83 10.80
N LEU A 257 4.74 -5.24 9.98
CA LEU A 257 4.82 -5.38 8.52
C LEU A 257 6.02 -4.64 7.90
N ILE A 258 6.36 -3.46 8.43
CA ILE A 258 7.50 -2.66 7.93
C ILE A 258 8.82 -3.29 8.34
N ASN A 259 8.95 -3.71 9.61
CA ASN A 259 10.19 -4.15 10.20
C ASN A 259 10.35 -5.68 10.24
N THR A 260 9.79 -6.39 9.26
CA THR A 260 9.83 -7.86 9.19
C THR A 260 11.24 -8.44 9.39
N GLN A 261 12.26 -7.78 8.84
CA GLN A 261 13.66 -8.22 8.97
C GLN A 261 14.25 -8.08 10.39
N ARG A 262 13.62 -7.28 11.25
CA ARG A 262 14.15 -7.01 12.61
C ARG A 262 13.65 -8.01 13.64
N TRP A 263 12.38 -8.41 13.55
CA TRP A 263 11.76 -9.27 14.57
C TRP A 263 11.73 -10.75 14.19
N ILE A 264 11.87 -11.09 12.90
CA ILE A 264 11.95 -12.48 12.46
C ILE A 264 13.28 -13.09 12.94
N PRO A 265 13.27 -14.24 13.66
CA PRO A 265 14.47 -14.93 14.09
C PRO A 265 15.43 -15.24 12.93
N ALA A 266 16.73 -15.20 13.20
CA ALA A 266 17.76 -15.39 12.19
C ALA A 266 17.58 -16.65 11.31
N PRO A 267 17.23 -17.87 11.87
CA PRO A 267 17.02 -19.05 11.04
C PRO A 267 15.83 -18.92 10.10
N LEU A 268 14.73 -18.30 10.54
CA LEU A 268 13.55 -18.05 9.69
C LEU A 268 13.84 -16.99 8.62
N ARG A 269 14.62 -15.97 8.95
CA ARG A 269 15.07 -14.96 7.99
C ARG A 269 15.99 -15.58 6.93
N LYS A 270 16.89 -16.48 7.31
CA LYS A 270 17.70 -17.25 6.36
C LYS A 270 16.83 -18.12 5.45
N LEU A 271 15.85 -18.83 6.03
CA LEU A 271 14.89 -19.64 5.28
C LEU A 271 14.07 -18.77 4.27
N HIS A 272 13.63 -17.57 4.69
CA HIS A 272 12.89 -16.65 3.80
C HIS A 272 13.72 -16.24 2.57
N VAL A 273 15.02 -16.00 2.74
CA VAL A 273 15.91 -15.58 1.63
C VAL A 273 16.30 -16.76 0.76
N GLU A 274 16.76 -17.88 1.35
CA GLU A 274 17.33 -19.01 0.62
C GLU A 274 16.26 -19.95 0.05
N ARG A 275 15.16 -20.20 0.81
CA ARG A 275 14.08 -21.13 0.45
C ARG A 275 12.70 -20.50 0.64
N PRO A 276 12.36 -19.49 -0.15
CA PRO A 276 11.12 -18.71 0.02
C PRO A 276 9.84 -19.53 -0.08
N ILE A 277 9.84 -20.61 -0.86
CA ILE A 277 8.70 -21.53 -1.00
C ILE A 277 8.49 -22.32 0.30
N ALA A 278 9.56 -22.81 0.91
CA ALA A 278 9.50 -23.52 2.20
C ALA A 278 9.07 -22.56 3.33
N PHE A 279 9.57 -21.31 3.32
CA PHE A 279 9.14 -20.29 4.26
C PHE A 279 7.64 -19.98 4.12
N ALA A 280 7.14 -19.90 2.88
CA ALA A 280 5.72 -19.71 2.62
C ALA A 280 4.87 -20.87 3.15
N ALA A 281 5.29 -22.11 2.94
CA ALA A 281 4.62 -23.29 3.48
C ALA A 281 4.56 -23.25 5.02
N LEU A 282 5.65 -22.84 5.68
CA LEU A 282 5.69 -22.67 7.13
C LEU A 282 4.72 -21.57 7.61
N CYS A 283 4.66 -20.44 6.91
CA CYS A 283 3.66 -19.40 7.19
C CYS A 283 2.23 -19.93 7.00
N GLY A 284 1.97 -20.70 5.94
CA GLY A 284 0.70 -21.35 5.69
C GLY A 284 0.31 -22.33 6.82
N LEU A 285 1.27 -23.09 7.33
CA LEU A 285 1.05 -23.97 8.50
C LEU A 285 0.71 -23.16 9.76
N ALA A 286 1.41 -22.06 10.01
CA ALA A 286 1.10 -21.19 11.14
C ALA A 286 -0.31 -20.58 11.04
N ILE A 287 -0.72 -20.13 9.84
CA ILE A 287 -2.07 -19.62 9.58
C ILE A 287 -3.13 -20.71 9.82
N SER A 288 -2.91 -21.91 9.34
CA SER A 288 -3.87 -23.01 9.54
C SER A 288 -4.00 -23.44 11.00
N LEU A 289 -2.90 -23.42 11.76
CA LEU A 289 -2.94 -23.67 13.21
C LEU A 289 -3.72 -22.58 13.96
N ILE A 290 -3.49 -21.29 13.63
CA ILE A 290 -4.28 -20.18 14.17
C ILE A 290 -5.75 -20.33 13.80
N GLY A 291 -6.04 -20.74 12.56
CA GLY A 291 -7.39 -21.00 12.07
C GLY A 291 -8.10 -22.10 12.86
N LEU A 292 -7.42 -23.19 13.16
CA LEU A 292 -7.97 -24.26 13.99
C LEU A 292 -8.26 -23.81 15.43
N VAL A 293 -7.31 -23.12 16.06
CA VAL A 293 -7.47 -22.60 17.44
C VAL A 293 -8.62 -21.60 17.52
N SER A 294 -8.83 -20.81 16.47
CA SER A 294 -9.92 -19.83 16.40
C SER A 294 -11.28 -20.42 15.98
N GLY A 295 -11.38 -21.73 15.76
CA GLY A 295 -12.61 -22.35 15.23
C GLY A 295 -12.94 -21.93 13.79
N GLY A 296 -11.93 -21.51 13.01
CA GLY A 296 -12.10 -21.11 11.60
C GLY A 296 -12.31 -19.61 11.38
N THR A 297 -12.59 -18.82 12.42
CA THR A 297 -12.98 -17.41 12.31
C THR A 297 -11.86 -16.51 11.77
N THR A 298 -10.60 -16.94 11.83
CA THR A 298 -9.46 -16.16 11.32
C THR A 298 -9.17 -16.36 9.85
N PHE A 299 -9.77 -17.33 9.16
CA PHE A 299 -9.61 -17.51 7.73
C PHE A 299 -10.28 -16.39 6.91
N GLY A 300 -9.81 -16.17 5.69
CA GLY A 300 -10.37 -15.20 4.75
C GLY A 300 -10.28 -13.74 5.18
N SER A 301 -11.05 -12.87 4.55
CA SER A 301 -11.01 -11.43 4.78
C SER A 301 -11.59 -10.97 6.12
N GLY A 302 -12.42 -11.82 6.77
CA GLY A 302 -13.15 -11.47 7.98
C GLY A 302 -14.40 -10.63 7.75
N TYR A 303 -14.89 -10.61 6.50
CA TYR A 303 -16.11 -9.88 6.15
C TYR A 303 -17.35 -10.43 6.89
N ALA A 304 -17.52 -11.76 6.92
CA ALA A 304 -18.67 -12.40 7.57
C ALA A 304 -18.67 -12.11 9.07
N GLU A 305 -17.52 -12.24 9.71
CA GLU A 305 -17.34 -12.00 11.15
C GLU A 305 -17.63 -10.54 11.52
N ALA A 306 -17.08 -9.58 10.75
CA ALA A 306 -17.32 -8.16 11.00
C ALA A 306 -18.81 -7.79 10.80
N ARG A 307 -19.43 -8.34 9.76
CA ARG A 307 -20.86 -8.14 9.50
C ARG A 307 -21.73 -8.80 10.56
N GLY A 308 -21.41 -10.05 10.94
CA GLY A 308 -22.12 -10.77 12.00
C GLY A 308 -22.11 -10.05 13.34
N LEU A 309 -20.97 -9.45 13.69
CA LEU A 309 -20.83 -8.58 14.87
C LEU A 309 -21.69 -7.31 14.76
N LEU A 310 -21.68 -6.62 13.62
CA LEU A 310 -22.47 -5.40 13.40
C LEU A 310 -23.97 -5.69 13.43
N ASP A 311 -24.39 -6.84 12.91
CA ASP A 311 -25.80 -7.29 12.94
C ASP A 311 -26.20 -7.87 14.31
N GLY A 312 -25.26 -8.02 15.26
CA GLY A 312 -25.50 -8.63 16.58
C GLY A 312 -25.81 -10.12 16.55
N ARG A 313 -25.48 -10.80 15.43
CA ARG A 313 -25.74 -12.24 15.23
C ARG A 313 -24.61 -13.14 15.69
N GLU A 314 -23.40 -12.58 15.80
CA GLU A 314 -22.21 -13.33 16.17
C GLU A 314 -21.59 -12.78 17.46
N HIS A 315 -21.04 -13.70 18.25
CA HIS A 315 -20.25 -13.41 19.44
C HIS A 315 -18.87 -14.03 19.24
N LEU A 316 -17.87 -13.17 19.02
CA LEU A 316 -16.50 -13.62 18.82
C LEU A 316 -15.72 -13.60 20.14
N SER A 317 -14.76 -14.49 20.25
CA SER A 317 -13.84 -14.57 21.40
C SER A 317 -13.04 -13.27 21.55
N VAL A 318 -12.69 -12.92 22.79
CA VAL A 318 -11.78 -11.82 23.13
C VAL A 318 -10.41 -11.98 22.43
N ALA A 319 -9.99 -13.22 22.15
CA ALA A 319 -8.75 -13.52 21.44
C ALA A 319 -8.83 -13.24 19.94
N TYR A 320 -10.04 -13.11 19.35
CA TYR A 320 -10.23 -12.97 17.91
C TYR A 320 -9.39 -11.87 17.26
N PRO A 321 -9.40 -10.60 17.70
CA PRO A 321 -8.66 -9.55 17.04
C PRO A 321 -7.13 -9.81 17.02
N PHE A 322 -6.59 -10.43 18.06
CA PHE A 322 -5.18 -10.78 18.16
C PHE A 322 -4.82 -11.95 17.24
N LEU A 323 -5.64 -13.01 17.23
CA LEU A 323 -5.45 -14.16 16.35
C LEU A 323 -5.60 -13.78 14.88
N LYS A 324 -6.59 -12.93 14.53
CA LYS A 324 -6.79 -12.41 13.19
C LYS A 324 -5.60 -11.56 12.74
N MET A 325 -5.09 -10.71 13.63
CA MET A 325 -3.89 -9.90 13.38
C MET A 325 -2.66 -10.78 13.13
N ALA A 326 -2.44 -11.82 13.95
CA ALA A 326 -1.34 -12.76 13.77
C ALA A 326 -1.45 -13.54 12.44
N SER A 327 -2.65 -14.03 12.10
CA SER A 327 -2.94 -14.71 10.83
C SER A 327 -2.70 -13.80 9.62
N MET A 328 -3.07 -12.51 9.73
CA MET A 328 -2.84 -11.53 8.68
C MET A 328 -1.35 -11.21 8.50
N VAL A 329 -0.57 -11.09 9.59
CA VAL A 329 0.89 -10.96 9.52
C VAL A 329 1.48 -12.19 8.81
N GLY A 330 1.08 -13.41 9.21
CA GLY A 330 1.52 -14.65 8.57
C GLY A 330 1.19 -14.71 7.08
N SER A 331 0.03 -14.18 6.68
CA SER A 331 -0.39 -14.12 5.27
C SER A 331 0.43 -13.12 4.45
N TYR A 332 0.88 -12.03 5.07
CA TYR A 332 1.63 -10.97 4.40
C TYR A 332 3.14 -11.29 4.25
N LEU A 333 3.74 -11.99 5.23
CA LEU A 333 5.18 -12.26 5.31
C LEU A 333 5.77 -12.90 4.04
N PRO A 334 5.17 -13.95 3.44
CA PRO A 334 5.74 -14.61 2.28
C PRO A 334 5.61 -13.82 0.97
N GLY A 335 4.92 -12.66 1.00
CA GLY A 335 4.70 -11.81 -0.18
C GLY A 335 3.58 -12.32 -1.09
N ILE A 336 2.62 -13.07 -0.57
CA ILE A 336 1.45 -13.52 -1.32
C ILE A 336 0.59 -12.31 -1.72
N PRO A 337 0.07 -12.23 -2.96
CA PRO A 337 -0.85 -11.19 -3.38
C PRO A 337 -2.13 -11.16 -2.53
N GLY A 338 -2.38 -10.03 -1.84
CA GLY A 338 -3.57 -9.88 -1.00
C GLY A 338 -3.62 -8.53 -0.31
N GLY A 339 -4.82 -7.98 -0.13
CA GLY A 339 -5.09 -6.70 0.54
C GLY A 339 -5.11 -6.82 2.05
N ILE A 340 -4.84 -5.71 2.72
CA ILE A 340 -4.88 -5.62 4.18
C ILE A 340 -6.09 -4.84 4.70
N PHE A 341 -6.91 -4.20 3.83
CA PHE A 341 -8.03 -3.34 4.25
C PHE A 341 -9.15 -4.11 4.95
N ALA A 342 -9.78 -5.07 4.26
CA ALA A 342 -10.90 -5.83 4.84
C ALA A 342 -10.49 -6.61 6.10
N PRO A 343 -9.33 -7.31 6.15
CA PRO A 343 -8.87 -7.90 7.40
C PRO A 343 -8.63 -6.88 8.52
N SER A 344 -8.15 -5.66 8.19
CA SER A 344 -7.99 -4.59 9.20
C SER A 344 -9.32 -4.13 9.76
N LEU A 345 -10.35 -3.99 8.91
CA LEU A 345 -11.70 -3.68 9.37
C LEU A 345 -12.24 -4.77 10.29
N SER A 346 -12.02 -6.03 9.95
CA SER A 346 -12.45 -7.16 10.77
C SER A 346 -11.72 -7.26 12.11
N ILE A 347 -10.40 -6.96 12.15
CA ILE A 347 -9.63 -6.85 13.39
C ILE A 347 -10.20 -5.71 14.25
N GLY A 348 -10.48 -4.56 13.62
CA GLY A 348 -11.14 -3.43 14.28
C GLY A 348 -12.50 -3.82 14.87
N ALA A 349 -13.33 -4.53 14.11
CA ALA A 349 -14.62 -5.02 14.61
C ALA A 349 -14.45 -5.93 15.84
N GLY A 350 -13.43 -6.80 15.83
CA GLY A 350 -13.08 -7.61 16.99
C GLY A 350 -12.69 -6.78 18.23
N PHE A 351 -11.91 -5.71 18.06
CA PHE A 351 -11.62 -4.79 19.16
C PHE A 351 -12.88 -4.07 19.67
N GLY A 352 -13.80 -3.69 18.77
CA GLY A 352 -15.09 -3.12 19.15
C GLY A 352 -15.92 -4.05 20.02
N ASN A 353 -15.93 -5.36 19.66
CA ASN A 353 -16.58 -6.39 20.47
C ASN A 353 -15.94 -6.54 21.86
N VAL A 354 -14.63 -6.48 21.97
CA VAL A 354 -13.91 -6.50 23.25
C VAL A 354 -14.23 -5.27 24.08
N LEU A 355 -14.25 -4.09 23.46
CA LEU A 355 -14.54 -2.81 24.12
C LEU A 355 -15.99 -2.72 24.61
N HIS A 356 -16.93 -3.44 23.99
CA HIS A 356 -18.31 -3.51 24.48
C HIS A 356 -18.40 -4.16 25.85
N MET A 357 -17.46 -5.01 26.24
CA MET A 357 -17.40 -5.56 27.60
C MET A 357 -17.10 -4.46 28.64
N LEU A 358 -16.35 -3.42 28.24
CA LEU A 358 -16.03 -2.26 29.09
C LEU A 358 -17.15 -1.20 29.06
N PHE A 359 -17.80 -1.03 27.93
CA PHE A 359 -18.86 -0.05 27.68
C PHE A 359 -20.18 -0.74 27.38
N SER A 360 -20.65 -1.61 28.27
CA SER A 360 -21.87 -2.42 28.08
C SER A 360 -23.16 -1.58 27.96
N SER A 361 -23.16 -0.34 28.41
CA SER A 361 -24.26 0.61 28.23
C SER A 361 -24.36 1.19 26.81
N MET A 362 -23.32 1.02 25.99
CA MET A 362 -23.30 1.51 24.61
C MET A 362 -23.77 0.44 23.64
N GLN A 363 -24.32 0.90 22.51
CA GLN A 363 -24.73 -0.02 21.45
C GLN A 363 -23.50 -0.70 20.82
N LEU A 364 -23.52 -2.01 20.72
CA LEU A 364 -22.42 -2.80 20.14
C LEU A 364 -22.02 -2.31 18.73
N PRO A 365 -22.94 -2.08 17.76
CA PRO A 365 -22.60 -1.62 16.42
C PRO A 365 -21.84 -0.28 16.42
N MET A 366 -22.14 0.62 17.36
CA MET A 366 -21.44 1.91 17.50
C MET A 366 -19.97 1.71 17.86
N LEU A 367 -19.68 0.88 18.89
CA LEU A 367 -18.31 0.59 19.30
C LEU A 367 -17.52 -0.15 18.23
N ILE A 368 -18.17 -1.06 17.52
CA ILE A 368 -17.58 -1.77 16.37
C ILE A 368 -17.20 -0.79 15.27
N ALA A 369 -18.09 0.13 14.89
CA ALA A 369 -17.82 1.13 13.87
C ALA A 369 -16.64 2.06 14.26
N LEU A 370 -16.60 2.52 15.51
CA LEU A 370 -15.49 3.31 16.04
C LEU A 370 -14.17 2.54 15.99
N ALA A 371 -14.17 1.27 16.39
CA ALA A 371 -12.98 0.45 16.40
C ALA A 371 -12.50 0.06 15.00
N MET A 372 -13.42 -0.21 14.06
CA MET A 372 -13.12 -0.45 12.65
C MET A 372 -12.38 0.75 12.04
N VAL A 373 -12.92 1.95 12.25
CA VAL A 373 -12.31 3.17 11.72
C VAL A 373 -10.98 3.48 12.40
N GLY A 374 -10.91 3.31 13.71
CA GLY A 374 -9.69 3.58 14.48
C GLY A 374 -8.55 2.66 14.06
N TYR A 375 -8.82 1.35 13.92
CA TYR A 375 -7.79 0.40 13.51
C TYR A 375 -7.34 0.62 12.07
N LEU A 376 -8.27 0.84 11.12
CA LEU A 376 -7.92 1.12 9.73
C LEU A 376 -7.09 2.40 9.61
N ALA A 377 -7.52 3.49 10.30
CA ALA A 377 -6.79 4.76 10.32
C ALA A 377 -5.40 4.64 10.97
N ALA A 378 -5.25 3.78 11.97
CA ALA A 378 -3.95 3.50 12.59
C ALA A 378 -3.01 2.74 11.65
N VAL A 379 -3.52 1.76 10.91
CA VAL A 379 -2.73 0.94 9.97
C VAL A 379 -2.30 1.75 8.75
N THR A 380 -3.21 2.50 8.14
CA THR A 380 -2.95 3.26 6.90
C THR A 380 -2.34 4.63 7.17
N GLN A 381 -2.64 5.25 8.31
CA GLN A 381 -2.35 6.64 8.66
C GLN A 381 -3.00 7.64 7.69
N SER A 382 -4.13 7.26 7.10
CA SER A 382 -5.01 8.07 6.26
C SER A 382 -6.37 8.20 6.95
N PRO A 383 -6.51 9.11 7.94
CA PRO A 383 -7.71 9.20 8.77
C PRO A 383 -8.96 9.60 8.00
N ILE A 384 -8.86 10.54 7.01
CA ILE A 384 -10.02 10.97 6.24
C ILE A 384 -10.55 9.82 5.38
N THR A 385 -9.67 9.13 4.69
CA THR A 385 -10.02 7.94 3.89
C THR A 385 -10.68 6.87 4.75
N SER A 386 -10.11 6.59 5.92
CA SER A 386 -10.59 5.54 6.81
C SER A 386 -12.00 5.81 7.33
N PHE A 387 -12.29 7.03 7.78
CA PHE A 387 -13.64 7.32 8.27
C PHE A 387 -14.68 7.37 7.14
N VAL A 388 -14.32 7.89 5.97
CA VAL A 388 -15.24 7.92 4.82
C VAL A 388 -15.54 6.50 4.33
N ILE A 389 -14.53 5.63 4.25
CA ILE A 389 -14.73 4.20 3.89
C ILE A 389 -15.75 3.56 4.85
N VAL A 390 -15.49 3.62 6.15
CA VAL A 390 -16.35 2.95 7.13
C VAL A 390 -17.75 3.58 7.14
N MET A 391 -17.85 4.91 7.08
CA MET A 391 -19.11 5.63 7.03
C MET A 391 -20.00 5.18 5.85
N GLU A 392 -19.43 5.10 4.63
CA GLU A 392 -20.16 4.62 3.45
C GLU A 392 -20.51 3.14 3.54
N MET A 393 -19.64 2.32 4.17
CA MET A 393 -19.82 0.87 4.29
C MET A 393 -20.96 0.44 5.22
N ILE A 394 -21.26 1.27 6.23
CA ILE A 394 -22.25 0.96 7.27
C ILE A 394 -23.44 1.91 7.26
N ASP A 395 -23.51 2.86 6.29
CA ASP A 395 -24.47 3.97 6.27
C ASP A 395 -24.49 4.75 7.59
N GLY A 396 -23.28 4.99 8.12
CA GLY A 396 -23.05 5.50 9.48
C GLY A 396 -23.06 7.04 9.58
N HIS A 397 -23.90 7.75 8.82
CA HIS A 397 -23.93 9.23 8.80
C HIS A 397 -24.15 9.87 10.16
N ALA A 398 -24.90 9.24 11.06
CA ALA A 398 -25.11 9.74 12.42
C ALA A 398 -23.83 9.80 13.27
N LEU A 399 -22.81 8.99 12.94
CA LEU A 399 -21.56 8.88 13.69
C LEU A 399 -20.40 9.68 13.09
N VAL A 400 -20.61 10.47 12.05
CA VAL A 400 -19.53 11.13 11.29
C VAL A 400 -18.49 11.80 12.18
N ILE A 401 -18.92 12.61 13.17
CA ILE A 401 -18.02 13.35 14.07
C ILE A 401 -17.22 12.38 14.93
N SER A 402 -17.86 11.34 15.48
CA SER A 402 -17.22 10.35 16.35
C SER A 402 -16.23 9.48 15.57
N LEU A 403 -16.60 9.05 14.35
CA LEU A 403 -15.72 8.29 13.44
C LEU A 403 -14.50 9.12 13.05
N MET A 404 -14.70 10.38 12.70
CA MET A 404 -13.62 11.30 12.32
C MET A 404 -12.67 11.56 13.50
N ALA A 405 -13.20 11.81 14.70
CA ALA A 405 -12.39 12.00 15.91
C ALA A 405 -11.57 10.73 16.22
N THR A 406 -12.20 9.55 16.17
CA THR A 406 -11.52 8.27 16.40
C THR A 406 -10.39 8.05 15.37
N ALA A 407 -10.66 8.29 14.09
CA ALA A 407 -9.66 8.12 13.02
C ALA A 407 -8.46 9.06 13.21
N LEU A 408 -8.71 10.33 13.53
CA LEU A 408 -7.66 11.33 13.74
C LEU A 408 -6.78 10.98 14.94
N ILE A 409 -7.37 10.64 16.08
CA ILE A 409 -6.63 10.27 17.29
C ILE A 409 -5.84 8.97 17.05
N ALA A 410 -6.47 7.92 16.54
CA ALA A 410 -5.83 6.63 16.29
C ALA A 410 -4.66 6.76 15.31
N SER A 411 -4.82 7.52 14.23
CA SER A 411 -3.75 7.81 13.27
C SER A 411 -2.56 8.54 13.91
N ARG A 412 -2.81 9.46 14.84
CA ARG A 412 -1.74 10.16 15.58
C ARG A 412 -1.01 9.25 16.55
N VAL A 413 -1.74 8.41 17.27
CA VAL A 413 -1.17 7.41 18.19
C VAL A 413 -0.31 6.41 17.43
N SER A 414 -0.79 5.92 16.29
CA SER A 414 -0.05 4.96 15.44
C SER A 414 1.30 5.49 14.96
N ARG A 415 1.43 6.79 14.71
CA ARG A 415 2.70 7.42 14.27
C ARG A 415 3.83 7.32 15.30
N ILE A 416 3.51 7.06 16.56
CA ILE A 416 4.51 6.82 17.61
C ILE A 416 5.23 5.48 17.36
N PHE A 417 4.54 4.50 16.77
CA PHE A 417 5.05 3.14 16.58
C PHE A 417 5.68 2.93 15.19
N ALA A 418 5.09 3.51 14.15
CA ALA A 418 5.49 3.25 12.76
C ALA A 418 5.29 4.47 11.87
N PRO A 419 6.11 4.64 10.81
CA PRO A 419 5.83 5.56 9.72
C PRO A 419 4.65 5.06 8.87
N PRO A 420 4.13 5.89 7.93
CA PRO A 420 3.04 5.49 7.05
C PRO A 420 3.34 4.21 6.27
N LEU A 421 2.47 3.21 6.43
CA LEU A 421 2.72 1.84 5.97
C LEU A 421 2.94 1.76 4.45
N TYR A 422 1.99 2.24 3.67
CA TYR A 422 2.04 2.08 2.21
C TYR A 422 3.13 2.92 1.55
N GLU A 423 3.40 4.11 2.06
CA GLU A 423 4.51 4.93 1.58
C GLU A 423 5.85 4.23 1.83
N THR A 424 6.07 3.77 3.05
CA THR A 424 7.31 3.05 3.42
C THR A 424 7.49 1.79 2.59
N LEU A 425 6.42 1.03 2.38
CA LEU A 425 6.48 -0.16 1.53
C LEU A 425 6.67 0.18 0.05
N SER A 426 6.19 1.35 -0.42
CA SER A 426 6.35 1.77 -1.82
C SER A 426 7.81 2.01 -2.20
N LEU A 427 8.64 2.43 -1.24
CA LEU A 427 10.07 2.62 -1.46
C LEU A 427 10.80 1.35 -1.92
N ARG A 428 10.30 0.16 -1.53
CA ARG A 428 10.84 -1.13 -1.99
C ARG A 428 10.65 -1.35 -3.50
N TYR A 429 9.65 -0.71 -4.11
CA TYR A 429 9.30 -0.82 -5.52
C TYR A 429 9.83 0.35 -6.36
N ALA A 430 10.16 1.48 -5.73
CA ALA A 430 10.69 2.68 -6.38
C ALA A 430 12.14 2.53 -6.82
N GLN A 431 12.94 1.70 -6.16
CA GLN A 431 14.33 1.45 -6.53
C GLN A 431 14.40 0.45 -7.69
N PRO A 432 15.05 0.78 -8.83
CA PRO A 432 15.46 -0.25 -9.78
C PRO A 432 16.41 -1.22 -9.08
N ALA A 433 16.45 -2.47 -9.53
CA ALA A 433 17.31 -3.53 -8.99
C ALA A 433 18.84 -3.23 -9.12
N MET A 434 19.28 -2.03 -8.77
CA MET A 434 20.67 -1.56 -8.83
C MET A 434 21.51 -1.96 -7.60
N THR A 435 20.90 -2.54 -6.57
CA THR A 435 21.62 -2.82 -5.32
C THR A 435 22.44 -4.13 -5.32
N VAL A 436 22.27 -5.00 -6.32
CA VAL A 436 23.14 -6.19 -6.45
C VAL A 436 24.39 -5.85 -7.27
N THR A 437 24.29 -4.91 -8.22
CA THR A 437 25.43 -4.48 -9.05
C THR A 437 26.31 -3.44 -8.33
N ALA A 438 25.74 -2.63 -7.44
CA ALA A 438 26.52 -1.65 -6.68
C ALA A 438 27.37 -2.29 -5.57
N ALA A 439 26.87 -3.33 -4.91
CA ALA A 439 27.65 -4.09 -3.92
C ALA A 439 28.79 -4.90 -4.57
N SER A 440 28.58 -5.43 -5.79
CA SER A 440 29.64 -6.07 -6.56
C SER A 440 30.58 -5.07 -7.23
N ALA A 441 30.12 -3.85 -7.54
CA ALA A 441 30.99 -2.79 -8.06
C ALA A 441 31.83 -2.13 -6.97
N THR A 442 31.32 -1.98 -5.74
CA THR A 442 32.12 -1.52 -4.59
C THR A 442 33.15 -2.58 -4.19
N HIS A 443 32.79 -3.86 -4.14
CA HIS A 443 33.79 -4.92 -3.91
C HIS A 443 34.82 -5.07 -5.04
N ALA A 444 34.45 -4.79 -6.29
CA ALA A 444 35.38 -4.77 -7.41
C ALA A 444 36.26 -3.51 -7.40
N ALA A 445 35.73 -2.36 -7.00
CA ALA A 445 36.49 -1.12 -6.82
C ALA A 445 37.45 -1.20 -5.63
N ASP A 446 37.02 -1.79 -4.51
CA ASP A 446 37.88 -2.01 -3.34
C ASP A 446 38.98 -3.06 -3.62
N ALA A 447 38.68 -4.09 -4.42
CA ALA A 447 39.65 -5.06 -4.88
C ALA A 447 40.66 -4.48 -5.90
N GLN A 448 40.23 -3.53 -6.74
CA GLN A 448 41.13 -2.80 -7.66
C GLN A 448 41.94 -1.74 -6.92
N ALA A 449 41.40 -1.06 -5.90
CA ALA A 449 42.14 -0.14 -5.04
C ALA A 449 43.22 -0.88 -4.24
N ALA A 450 42.88 -2.05 -3.66
CA ALA A 450 43.85 -2.89 -2.95
C ALA A 450 44.93 -3.51 -3.86
N ALA A 451 44.65 -3.70 -5.14
CA ALA A 451 45.64 -4.18 -6.12
C ALA A 451 46.58 -3.10 -6.65
N HIS A 452 46.25 -1.82 -6.40
CA HIS A 452 47.08 -0.68 -6.88
C HIS A 452 47.95 0.00 -5.79
N GLU A 453 47.76 -0.40 -4.50
CA GLU A 453 48.55 0.24 -3.40
C GLU A 453 50.05 -0.13 -3.28
N PRO A 454 50.61 -1.23 -3.84
CA PRO A 454 52.03 -1.51 -3.64
C PRO A 454 52.96 -0.77 -4.61
N ARG A 455 52.50 -0.06 -5.66
CA ARG A 455 53.39 0.57 -6.64
C ARG A 455 53.63 2.04 -6.38
N ALA A 456 52.70 2.77 -5.80
CA ALA A 456 52.84 4.21 -5.52
C ALA A 456 53.77 4.50 -4.32
N ALA A 457 53.87 3.61 -3.35
CA ALA A 457 54.77 3.76 -2.20
C ALA A 457 56.26 3.55 -2.58
N ASN A 458 56.57 2.71 -3.56
CA ASN A 458 57.92 2.47 -4.04
C ASN A 458 58.45 3.59 -4.94
N ASP A 459 57.56 4.19 -5.75
CA ASP A 459 57.97 5.31 -6.62
C ASP A 459 58.17 6.63 -5.86
N ALA A 460 57.43 6.84 -4.74
CA ALA A 460 57.61 7.99 -3.86
C ALA A 460 58.93 7.93 -3.07
N SER A 461 59.40 6.74 -2.69
CA SER A 461 60.69 6.52 -2.00
C SER A 461 61.87 6.76 -2.93
N ILE A 462 61.77 6.33 -4.21
CA ILE A 462 62.81 6.56 -5.22
C ILE A 462 62.91 8.03 -5.61
N ALA A 463 61.77 8.74 -5.67
CA ALA A 463 61.75 10.19 -5.97
C ALA A 463 62.28 11.05 -4.82
N ALA A 464 62.11 10.62 -3.56
CA ALA A 464 62.66 11.28 -2.37
C ALA A 464 64.20 11.16 -2.31
N ASP A 465 64.74 9.99 -2.63
CA ASP A 465 66.17 9.73 -2.67
C ASP A 465 66.87 10.50 -3.79
N MET A 466 66.27 10.63 -4.96
CA MET A 466 66.80 11.46 -6.07
C MET A 466 66.79 12.95 -5.74
N ARG A 467 65.84 13.48 -5.01
CA ARG A 467 65.79 14.90 -4.60
C ARG A 467 66.83 15.21 -3.53
N MET A 468 67.10 14.28 -2.62
CA MET A 468 68.13 14.44 -1.58
C MET A 468 69.56 14.46 -2.17
N THR A 469 69.82 13.69 -3.23
CA THR A 469 71.08 13.66 -3.96
C THR A 469 71.27 14.93 -4.79
N GLN A 470 70.25 15.54 -5.36
CA GLN A 470 70.33 16.82 -6.10
C GLN A 470 70.51 18.03 -5.18
N MET A 471 69.94 18.02 -3.96
CA MET A 471 70.17 19.13 -3.00
C MET A 471 71.57 19.15 -2.38
N MET A 472 72.30 18.05 -2.37
CA MET A 472 73.66 17.99 -1.91
C MET A 472 74.73 18.50 -2.95
N GLN A 473 74.31 18.67 -4.22
CA GLN A 473 75.22 19.13 -5.31
C GLN A 473 75.08 20.61 -5.65
N GLN A 474 74.19 21.36 -5.02
CA GLN A 474 74.01 22.81 -5.30
C GLN A 474 74.06 23.63 -3.97
N ALA A 475 75.27 23.81 -3.46
CA ALA A 475 75.56 24.87 -2.52
C ALA A 475 76.54 25.85 -3.17
N PRO A 476 76.21 27.12 -3.37
CA PRO A 476 77.20 28.18 -3.53
C PRO A 476 77.19 29.13 -2.33
N ASP A 477 78.38 29.60 -2.10
CA ASP A 477 78.94 30.56 -1.17
C ASP A 477 78.08 31.77 -0.81
N ALA A 478 78.32 32.20 0.40
CA ALA A 478 77.84 33.40 1.07
C ALA A 478 78.35 34.69 0.50
N THR A 479 77.59 35.77 0.61
CA THR A 479 77.94 37.00 1.32
C THR A 479 76.74 37.98 1.36
N PRO A 480 76.73 38.93 2.32
CA PRO A 480 75.57 39.71 2.68
C PRO A 480 75.57 41.16 2.21
N GLU A 481 74.43 41.78 2.07
CA GLU A 481 74.26 43.22 2.25
C GLU A 481 72.82 43.68 2.29
N ASN A 482 72.37 44.20 3.42
CA ASN A 482 71.88 45.57 3.70
C ASN A 482 70.67 46.06 2.83
N ASP A 483 69.59 46.39 3.36
CA ASP A 483 69.16 47.62 4.00
C ASP A 483 67.60 47.74 4.10
N LYS A 484 67.17 48.41 5.12
CA LYS A 484 65.84 48.83 5.60
C LYS A 484 65.12 49.82 4.62
N PRO A 485 64.03 50.44 5.09
CA PRO A 485 62.66 50.03 5.47
C PRO A 485 61.60 50.98 4.82
N GLY A 486 60.35 50.80 5.15
CA GLY A 486 59.25 51.77 4.91
C GLY A 486 57.93 51.09 4.59
N ASP A 487 57.00 51.21 5.28
CA ASP A 487 56.19 52.14 6.08
C ASP A 487 54.77 52.21 5.50
N THR A 488 53.85 52.20 6.42
CA THR A 488 52.49 52.77 6.44
C THR A 488 51.35 52.10 5.66
N SER A 489 50.42 51.71 6.41
CA SER A 489 49.19 52.33 6.93
C SER A 489 47.91 51.78 6.27
N ALA A 490 47.11 51.35 7.14
CA ALA A 490 45.71 51.80 7.41
C ALA A 490 44.72 51.65 6.25
N ASP A 491 43.55 51.31 6.38
CA ASP A 491 42.50 51.54 7.37
C ASP A 491 41.19 50.90 6.88
N GLN A 492 40.45 50.42 7.82
CA GLN A 492 39.00 50.60 8.04
C GLN A 492 37.92 50.17 7.03
N THR A 493 37.08 49.52 7.65
CA THR A 493 35.59 49.63 7.80
C THR A 493 34.78 48.84 6.83
N ALA A 494 34.02 47.94 7.36
CA ALA A 494 32.73 47.99 8.08
C ALA A 494 31.51 47.91 7.13
N ASN A 495 30.64 47.04 7.54
CA ASN A 495 29.19 47.12 7.46
C ASN A 495 28.46 46.79 6.13
N ARG A 496 27.80 45.74 6.04
CA ARG A 496 26.35 45.50 6.28
C ARG A 496 26.01 44.04 6.00
#